data_3a1fde3757b5abcd7cb0b0c80bae5b01
#
_entry.id   3a1fde3757b5abcd7cb0b0c80bae5b01
#
_cell.length_a   1.000
_cell.length_b   1.000
_cell.length_c   1.000
_cell.angle_alpha   90.00
_cell.angle_beta   90.00
_cell.angle_gamma   90.00
#
_symmetry.space_group_name_H-M   'P 1'
#
loop_
_entity.id
_entity.type
_entity.pdbx_description
1 polymer ?
#
loop_
_entity_poly.entity_id
_entity_poly.type
_entity_poly.pdbx_seq_one_letter_code
_entity_poly.pdbx_strand_id
1 'polypeptide(L)'
;MVFINICMKIIQKIIEIIKSLFKKEEPIIEKEFIMENQISKNFTLAELTYSDTAKSKGLDNTPTESEYMKMKTLCEKVLQPLRDHFGKPIRINSCYRGKQLNEAVGGSKTSQHCKGEAADIEIMGMSNYDLACYIRDNMDFDQLILEYTENIKNDINAGWVHVSYVSPSVNRKQCLTINKSGTKLGF
;
A
#
# COMPACT_ATOMS: atom_id res chain seq x y z
N MET A 1 -26.70 -40.37 54.77
CA MET A 1 -26.84 -40.19 53.29
C MET A 1 -26.58 -38.75 52.80
N VAL A 2 -26.97 -37.69 53.46
CA VAL A 2 -26.80 -36.28 53.02
C VAL A 2 -25.33 -35.84 52.97
N PHE A 3 -24.48 -36.21 53.91
CA PHE A 3 -23.07 -35.86 54.00
C PHE A 3 -22.22 -36.40 52.85
N ILE A 4 -22.51 -37.63 52.42
CA ILE A 4 -21.78 -38.29 51.30
C ILE A 4 -22.09 -37.56 49.99
N ASN A 5 -23.31 -37.12 49.78
CA ASN A 5 -23.69 -36.38 48.57
C ASN A 5 -23.05 -34.97 48.49
N ILE A 6 -22.82 -34.34 49.62
CA ILE A 6 -22.11 -33.03 49.67
C ILE A 6 -20.63 -33.23 49.35
N CYS A 7 -19.96 -34.22 49.93
CA CYS A 7 -18.55 -34.53 49.63
C CYS A 7 -18.36 -34.86 48.15
N MET A 8 -19.23 -35.66 47.54
CA MET A 8 -19.16 -36.02 46.11
C MET A 8 -19.28 -34.80 45.20
N LYS A 9 -20.16 -33.85 45.53
CA LYS A 9 -20.32 -32.60 44.77
C LYS A 9 -19.09 -31.69 44.88
N ILE A 10 -18.43 -31.64 46.02
CA ILE A 10 -17.19 -30.87 46.23
C ILE A 10 -16.04 -31.48 45.44
N ILE A 11 -15.90 -32.79 45.49
CA ILE A 11 -14.85 -33.52 44.73
C ILE A 11 -15.04 -33.30 43.22
N GLN A 12 -16.27 -33.41 42.70
CA GLN A 12 -16.59 -33.18 41.29
C GLN A 12 -16.19 -31.75 40.87
N LYS A 13 -16.49 -30.75 41.67
CA LYS A 13 -16.12 -29.35 41.40
C LYS A 13 -14.61 -29.09 41.42
N ILE A 14 -13.90 -29.78 42.33
CA ILE A 14 -12.43 -29.71 42.38
C ILE A 14 -11.82 -30.37 41.09
N ILE A 15 -12.36 -31.49 40.66
CA ILE A 15 -11.93 -32.17 39.42
C ILE A 15 -12.14 -31.26 38.18
N GLU A 16 -13.27 -30.53 38.12
CA GLU A 16 -13.53 -29.60 37.01
C GLU A 16 -12.56 -28.42 37.03
N ILE A 17 -12.26 -27.86 38.22
CA ILE A 17 -11.28 -26.79 38.39
C ILE A 17 -9.87 -27.29 37.96
N ILE A 18 -9.46 -28.47 38.40
CA ILE A 18 -8.19 -29.07 38.02
C ILE A 18 -8.14 -29.27 36.48
N LYS A 19 -9.20 -29.82 35.87
CA LYS A 19 -9.27 -29.95 34.41
C LYS A 19 -9.19 -28.61 33.68
N SER A 20 -9.76 -27.53 34.24
CA SER A 20 -9.65 -26.19 33.65
C SER A 20 -8.23 -25.59 33.76
N LEU A 21 -7.53 -25.88 34.88
CA LEU A 21 -6.16 -25.43 35.09
C LEU A 21 -5.12 -26.20 34.22
N PHE A 22 -5.42 -27.42 33.84
CA PHE A 22 -4.59 -28.25 32.97
C PHE A 22 -5.12 -28.34 31.53
N LYS A 23 -6.05 -27.47 31.14
CA LYS A 23 -6.46 -27.32 29.75
C LYS A 23 -5.21 -26.82 28.99
N LYS A 24 -4.53 -27.73 28.27
CA LYS A 24 -3.43 -27.37 27.38
C LYS A 24 -3.95 -26.27 26.46
N GLU A 25 -3.35 -25.10 26.51
CA GLU A 25 -3.54 -24.11 25.48
C GLU A 25 -3.17 -24.78 24.16
N GLU A 26 -4.11 -24.80 23.23
CA GLU A 26 -3.78 -25.25 21.88
C GLU A 26 -2.66 -24.35 21.37
N PRO A 27 -1.63 -24.91 20.71
CA PRO A 27 -0.55 -24.10 20.18
C PRO A 27 -1.17 -23.05 19.26
N ILE A 28 -0.88 -21.78 19.52
CA ILE A 28 -1.19 -20.69 18.60
C ILE A 28 -0.38 -21.02 17.33
N ILE A 29 -1.03 -21.61 16.33
CA ILE A 29 -0.45 -21.77 15.01
C ILE A 29 -0.41 -20.34 14.45
N GLU A 30 0.73 -19.67 14.54
CA GLU A 30 0.97 -18.45 13.79
C GLU A 30 0.76 -18.81 12.33
N LYS A 31 -0.34 -18.29 11.75
CA LYS A 31 -0.65 -18.49 10.35
C LYS A 31 0.40 -17.73 9.56
N GLU A 32 1.29 -18.45 8.91
CA GLU A 32 2.31 -17.86 8.05
C GLU A 32 1.63 -16.93 7.05
N PHE A 33 2.06 -15.67 7.01
CA PHE A 33 1.51 -14.68 6.09
C PHE A 33 2.04 -14.95 4.68
N ILE A 34 1.13 -15.23 3.76
CA ILE A 34 1.47 -15.47 2.35
C ILE A 34 1.07 -14.23 1.54
N MET A 35 2.06 -13.60 0.90
CA MET A 35 1.82 -12.53 -0.06
C MET A 35 1.27 -13.12 -1.36
N GLU A 36 0.01 -12.80 -1.66
CA GLU A 36 -0.60 -13.18 -2.92
C GLU A 36 -0.10 -12.27 -4.05
N ASN A 37 0.15 -12.83 -5.24
CA ASN A 37 0.53 -12.01 -6.38
C ASN A 37 -0.61 -11.11 -6.86
N GLN A 38 -1.86 -11.53 -6.75
CA GLN A 38 -3.03 -10.72 -7.09
C GLN A 38 -3.38 -9.80 -5.92
N ILE A 39 -3.08 -8.50 -6.03
CA ILE A 39 -3.35 -7.50 -4.99
C ILE A 39 -4.78 -6.93 -5.10
N SER A 40 -5.23 -6.65 -6.32
CA SER A 40 -6.60 -6.24 -6.61
C SER A 40 -7.03 -6.77 -7.98
N LYS A 41 -8.24 -6.50 -8.42
CA LYS A 41 -8.80 -7.01 -9.69
C LYS A 41 -7.88 -6.81 -10.90
N ASN A 42 -7.16 -5.69 -10.97
CA ASN A 42 -6.32 -5.33 -12.11
C ASN A 42 -4.85 -5.11 -11.79
N PHE A 43 -4.42 -5.27 -10.54
CA PHE A 43 -3.05 -5.00 -10.12
C PHE A 43 -2.42 -6.21 -9.43
N THR A 44 -1.17 -6.49 -9.79
CA THR A 44 -0.39 -7.59 -9.24
C THR A 44 0.80 -7.10 -8.42
N LEU A 45 1.25 -7.92 -7.47
CA LEU A 45 2.46 -7.65 -6.70
C LEU A 45 3.68 -7.50 -7.62
N ALA A 46 3.80 -8.37 -8.61
CA ALA A 46 4.90 -8.33 -9.57
C ALA A 46 4.96 -6.99 -10.32
N GLU A 47 3.81 -6.42 -10.73
CA GLU A 47 3.75 -5.10 -11.36
C GLU A 47 4.14 -3.97 -10.41
N LEU A 48 3.63 -4.00 -9.18
CA LEU A 48 3.87 -2.94 -8.18
C LEU A 48 5.29 -2.95 -7.60
N THR A 49 6.02 -4.04 -7.73
CA THR A 49 7.41 -4.16 -7.28
C THR A 49 8.41 -4.16 -8.44
N TYR A 50 7.94 -4.07 -9.70
CA TYR A 50 8.82 -4.08 -10.86
C TYR A 50 9.72 -2.84 -10.90
N SER A 51 11.00 -3.05 -11.23
CA SER A 51 11.98 -1.99 -11.48
C SER A 51 13.13 -2.47 -12.36
N ASP A 52 13.34 -1.81 -13.48
CA ASP A 52 14.50 -2.06 -14.35
C ASP A 52 15.81 -1.79 -13.62
N THR A 53 15.85 -0.78 -12.76
CA THR A 53 17.05 -0.47 -11.94
C THR A 53 17.34 -1.57 -10.94
N ALA A 54 16.33 -2.11 -10.27
CA ALA A 54 16.51 -3.24 -9.35
C ALA A 54 17.04 -4.45 -10.11
N LYS A 55 16.42 -4.79 -11.25
CA LYS A 55 16.82 -5.91 -12.10
C LYS A 55 18.24 -5.77 -12.62
N SER A 56 18.61 -4.62 -13.16
CA SER A 56 19.94 -4.38 -13.74
C SER A 56 21.07 -4.36 -12.71
N LYS A 57 20.75 -3.94 -11.47
CA LYS A 57 21.72 -3.86 -10.36
C LYS A 57 21.66 -5.07 -9.42
N GLY A 58 20.78 -6.05 -9.65
CA GLY A 58 20.61 -7.21 -8.78
C GLY A 58 20.13 -6.84 -7.37
N LEU A 59 19.31 -5.78 -7.24
CA LEU A 59 18.78 -5.33 -5.96
C LEU A 59 17.50 -6.08 -5.62
N ASP A 60 17.39 -6.50 -4.36
CA ASP A 60 16.13 -7.04 -3.85
C ASP A 60 15.10 -5.91 -3.68
N ASN A 61 13.92 -6.11 -4.25
CA ASN A 61 12.79 -5.20 -4.13
C ASN A 61 11.54 -5.92 -3.60
N THR A 62 11.74 -6.94 -2.75
CA THR A 62 10.68 -7.68 -2.08
C THR A 62 10.15 -6.88 -0.89
N PRO A 63 8.84 -6.59 -0.82
CA PRO A 63 8.28 -5.87 0.33
C PRO A 63 8.16 -6.80 1.54
N THR A 64 8.12 -6.22 2.73
CA THR A 64 7.67 -6.88 3.95
C THR A 64 6.14 -7.00 3.96
N GLU A 65 5.59 -7.79 4.89
CA GLU A 65 4.14 -7.89 5.10
C GLU A 65 3.49 -6.50 5.30
N SER A 66 4.10 -5.65 6.11
CA SER A 66 3.60 -4.30 6.38
C SER A 66 3.51 -3.45 5.11
N GLU A 67 4.52 -3.48 4.26
CA GLU A 67 4.57 -2.73 3.01
C GLU A 67 3.61 -3.32 1.97
N TYR A 68 3.48 -4.64 1.92
CA TYR A 68 2.49 -5.32 1.09
C TYR A 68 1.06 -4.89 1.46
N MET A 69 0.71 -4.86 2.75
CA MET A 69 -0.63 -4.44 3.19
C MET A 69 -0.92 -2.98 2.86
N LYS A 70 0.09 -2.11 2.89
CA LYS A 70 -0.06 -0.70 2.47
C LYS A 70 -0.23 -0.57 0.97
N MET A 71 0.53 -1.33 0.16
CA MET A 71 0.29 -1.38 -1.30
C MET A 71 -1.12 -1.89 -1.62
N LYS A 72 -1.61 -2.89 -0.89
CA LYS A 72 -2.99 -3.37 -1.04
C LYS A 72 -3.99 -2.25 -0.75
N THR A 73 -3.79 -1.50 0.32
CA THR A 73 -4.62 -0.33 0.66
C THR A 73 -4.57 0.75 -0.43
N LEU A 74 -3.38 1.07 -0.94
CA LEU A 74 -3.21 2.02 -2.07
C LEU A 74 -3.96 1.54 -3.31
N CYS A 75 -3.87 0.26 -3.64
CA CYS A 75 -4.63 -0.33 -4.75
C CYS A 75 -6.13 -0.20 -4.54
N GLU A 76 -6.64 -0.56 -3.36
CA GLU A 76 -8.08 -0.55 -3.05
C GLU A 76 -8.66 0.88 -3.00
N LYS A 77 -7.90 1.84 -2.50
CA LYS A 77 -8.37 3.21 -2.26
C LYS A 77 -8.10 4.17 -3.42
N VAL A 78 -7.09 3.90 -4.25
CA VAL A 78 -6.66 4.81 -5.31
C VAL A 78 -6.62 4.12 -6.68
N LEU A 79 -5.77 3.12 -6.86
CA LEU A 79 -5.46 2.60 -8.20
C LEU A 79 -6.66 1.86 -8.83
N GLN A 80 -7.32 0.99 -8.09
CA GLN A 80 -8.47 0.24 -8.60
C GLN A 80 -9.69 1.13 -8.89
N PRO A 81 -10.08 2.08 -8.02
CA PRO A 81 -11.11 3.06 -8.33
C PRO A 81 -10.82 3.89 -9.59
N LEU A 82 -9.57 4.35 -9.78
CA LEU A 82 -9.17 5.03 -11.01
C LEU A 82 -9.30 4.13 -12.25
N ARG A 83 -8.83 2.88 -12.12
CA ARG A 83 -8.92 1.88 -13.20
C ARG A 83 -10.36 1.58 -13.59
N ASP A 84 -11.25 1.45 -12.62
CA ASP A 84 -12.67 1.17 -12.85
C ASP A 84 -13.38 2.39 -13.43
N HIS A 85 -13.07 3.61 -12.96
CA HIS A 85 -13.68 4.84 -13.46
C HIS A 85 -13.33 5.12 -14.92
N PHE A 86 -12.05 5.08 -15.28
CA PHE A 86 -11.62 5.40 -16.64
C PHE A 86 -11.74 4.24 -17.61
N GLY A 87 -11.88 3.01 -17.12
CA GLY A 87 -11.92 1.81 -17.96
C GLY A 87 -10.63 1.55 -18.75
N LYS A 88 -9.55 2.30 -18.47
CA LYS A 88 -8.28 2.28 -19.21
C LYS A 88 -7.16 1.69 -18.33
N PRO A 89 -6.16 0.99 -18.91
CA PRO A 89 -4.96 0.59 -18.18
C PRO A 89 -4.27 1.80 -17.54
N ILE A 90 -3.88 1.63 -16.28
CA ILE A 90 -3.01 2.55 -15.57
C ILE A 90 -1.60 2.00 -15.68
N ARG A 91 -0.70 2.78 -16.25
CA ARG A 91 0.73 2.46 -16.27
C ARG A 91 1.33 2.80 -14.92
N ILE A 92 1.97 1.83 -14.30
CA ILE A 92 2.73 2.02 -13.07
C ILE A 92 4.19 2.25 -13.44
N ASN A 93 4.65 3.50 -13.35
CA ASN A 93 6.05 3.85 -13.59
C ASN A 93 6.94 3.42 -12.43
N SER A 94 6.40 3.52 -11.20
CA SER A 94 7.03 3.06 -9.96
C SER A 94 5.96 2.92 -8.89
N CYS A 95 6.05 1.89 -8.03
CA CYS A 95 5.22 1.82 -6.83
C CYS A 95 6.11 1.50 -5.62
N TYR A 96 6.29 0.26 -5.22
CA TYR A 96 7.20 -0.06 -4.11
C TYR A 96 8.66 0.08 -4.52
N ARG A 97 9.45 0.70 -3.65
CA ARG A 97 10.89 0.81 -3.75
C ARG A 97 11.55 0.42 -2.43
N GLY A 98 12.19 -0.73 -2.37
CA GLY A 98 13.05 -1.08 -1.24
C GLY A 98 14.12 -0.01 -1.02
N LYS A 99 14.62 0.10 0.19
CA LYS A 99 15.54 1.16 0.59
C LYS A 99 16.75 1.31 -0.33
N GLN A 100 17.38 0.18 -0.71
CA GLN A 100 18.55 0.17 -1.60
C GLN A 100 18.19 0.65 -3.02
N LEU A 101 17.02 0.24 -3.52
CA LEU A 101 16.53 0.72 -4.82
C LEU A 101 16.24 2.21 -4.76
N ASN A 102 15.58 2.69 -3.72
CA ASN A 102 15.28 4.11 -3.54
C ASN A 102 16.55 4.98 -3.50
N GLU A 103 17.60 4.52 -2.83
CA GLU A 103 18.91 5.17 -2.81
C GLU A 103 19.55 5.14 -4.23
N ALA A 104 19.45 4.01 -4.94
CA ALA A 104 20.02 3.84 -6.26
C ALA A 104 19.39 4.73 -7.34
N VAL A 105 18.11 5.12 -7.17
CA VAL A 105 17.40 6.05 -8.07
C VAL A 105 17.40 7.51 -7.57
N GLY A 106 18.09 7.80 -6.46
CA GLY A 106 18.17 9.16 -5.91
C GLY A 106 16.89 9.63 -5.20
N GLY A 107 16.05 8.70 -4.75
CA GLY A 107 14.81 9.02 -4.07
C GLY A 107 15.02 9.60 -2.65
N SER A 108 14.03 10.36 -2.18
CA SER A 108 14.04 10.91 -0.82
C SER A 108 14.18 9.82 0.24
N LYS A 109 14.93 10.10 1.31
CA LYS A 109 15.07 9.19 2.47
C LYS A 109 13.74 8.92 3.18
N THR A 110 12.76 9.82 3.05
CA THR A 110 11.42 9.72 3.63
C THR A 110 10.35 9.34 2.60
N SER A 111 10.77 8.79 1.45
CA SER A 111 9.88 8.44 0.35
C SER A 111 8.75 7.51 0.78
N GLN A 112 7.52 7.82 0.37
CA GLN A 112 6.34 6.97 0.60
C GLN A 112 6.37 5.70 -0.27
N HIS A 113 7.13 5.68 -1.36
CA HIS A 113 7.39 4.46 -2.12
C HIS A 113 8.08 3.39 -1.26
N CYS A 114 9.00 3.79 -0.36
CA CYS A 114 9.67 2.84 0.54
C CYS A 114 8.73 2.22 1.59
N LYS A 115 7.56 2.80 1.76
CA LYS A 115 6.55 2.34 2.71
C LYS A 115 5.41 1.56 2.03
N GLY A 116 5.42 1.46 0.70
CA GLY A 116 4.30 0.90 -0.06
C GLY A 116 3.06 1.82 -0.11
N GLU A 117 3.22 3.11 0.16
CA GLU A 117 2.13 4.08 0.30
C GLU A 117 1.95 4.96 -0.94
N ALA A 118 2.78 4.81 -1.98
CA ALA A 118 2.77 5.69 -3.15
C ALA A 118 2.97 4.94 -4.47
N ALA A 119 2.42 5.52 -5.54
CA ALA A 119 2.65 5.11 -6.92
C ALA A 119 2.83 6.32 -7.84
N ASP A 120 3.71 6.17 -8.81
CA ASP A 120 3.92 7.08 -9.95
C ASP A 120 3.17 6.48 -11.14
N ILE A 121 2.15 7.19 -11.63
CA ILE A 121 1.16 6.64 -12.57
C ILE A 121 0.92 7.54 -13.79
N GLU A 122 0.47 6.90 -14.86
CA GLU A 122 -0.03 7.53 -16.08
C GLU A 122 -1.23 6.75 -16.63
N ILE A 123 -2.10 7.43 -17.38
CA ILE A 123 -3.16 6.79 -18.16
C ILE A 123 -2.96 7.15 -19.64
N MET A 124 -2.80 6.16 -20.50
CA MET A 124 -2.56 6.38 -21.92
C MET A 124 -3.72 7.16 -22.56
N GLY A 125 -3.41 8.23 -23.28
CA GLY A 125 -4.39 9.10 -23.94
C GLY A 125 -5.16 10.02 -22.99
N MET A 126 -4.63 10.24 -21.80
CA MET A 126 -5.09 11.26 -20.83
C MET A 126 -3.89 12.10 -20.42
N SER A 127 -4.06 13.41 -20.31
CA SER A 127 -2.97 14.26 -19.81
C SER A 127 -2.73 13.98 -18.31
N ASN A 128 -1.46 14.02 -17.89
CA ASN A 128 -1.12 13.89 -16.47
C ASN A 128 -1.76 15.00 -15.63
N TYR A 129 -1.96 16.19 -16.21
CA TYR A 129 -2.67 17.28 -15.56
C TYR A 129 -4.15 16.95 -15.28
N ASP A 130 -4.87 16.41 -16.30
CA ASP A 130 -6.29 16.03 -16.13
C ASP A 130 -6.45 14.88 -15.15
N LEU A 131 -5.52 13.91 -15.17
CA LEU A 131 -5.49 12.82 -14.19
C LEU A 131 -5.29 13.36 -12.76
N ALA A 132 -4.33 14.26 -12.57
CA ALA A 132 -4.08 14.89 -11.27
C ALA A 132 -5.28 15.71 -10.80
N CYS A 133 -5.90 16.51 -11.68
CA CYS A 133 -7.12 17.27 -11.36
C CYS A 133 -8.27 16.34 -10.95
N TYR A 134 -8.48 15.23 -11.69
CA TYR A 134 -9.51 14.27 -11.32
C TYR A 134 -9.29 13.67 -9.93
N ILE A 135 -8.05 13.24 -9.62
CA ILE A 135 -7.70 12.68 -8.30
C ILE A 135 -7.94 13.72 -7.21
N ARG A 136 -7.47 14.96 -7.40
CA ARG A 136 -7.65 16.06 -6.44
C ARG A 136 -9.12 16.31 -6.09
N ASP A 137 -9.96 16.31 -7.10
CA ASP A 137 -11.36 16.76 -6.96
C ASP A 137 -12.32 15.62 -6.55
N ASN A 138 -11.94 14.35 -6.76
CA ASN A 138 -12.86 13.22 -6.60
C ASN A 138 -12.38 12.12 -5.65
N MET A 139 -11.12 12.16 -5.18
CA MET A 139 -10.56 11.07 -4.40
C MET A 139 -9.97 11.52 -3.07
N ASP A 140 -9.76 10.56 -2.18
CA ASP A 140 -8.96 10.76 -0.97
C ASP A 140 -7.52 10.32 -1.25
N PHE A 141 -6.55 11.14 -0.83
CA PHE A 141 -5.12 10.91 -1.01
C PHE A 141 -4.32 11.65 0.06
N ASP A 142 -3.10 11.21 0.32
CA ASP A 142 -2.20 11.91 1.23
C ASP A 142 -1.42 13.01 0.50
N GLN A 143 -0.68 12.65 -0.56
CA GLN A 143 0.06 13.59 -1.39
C GLN A 143 -0.18 13.29 -2.87
N LEU A 144 -0.37 14.33 -3.64
CA LEU A 144 -0.56 14.30 -5.09
C LEU A 144 0.42 15.26 -5.73
N ILE A 145 1.30 14.76 -6.58
CA ILE A 145 2.35 15.57 -7.20
C ILE A 145 2.28 15.42 -8.71
N LEU A 146 2.26 16.55 -9.39
CA LEU A 146 2.47 16.63 -10.83
C LEU A 146 3.98 16.81 -11.08
N GLU A 147 4.63 15.74 -11.58
CA GLU A 147 6.10 15.73 -11.71
C GLU A 147 6.55 15.86 -13.17
N TYR A 148 7.50 16.79 -13.41
CA TYR A 148 8.18 17.02 -14.70
C TYR A 148 7.26 17.23 -15.90
N THR A 149 6.19 17.96 -15.72
CA THR A 149 5.17 18.24 -16.73
C THR A 149 5.36 19.59 -17.44
N GLU A 150 6.59 20.14 -17.46
CA GLU A 150 6.86 21.45 -18.04
C GLU A 150 6.47 21.59 -19.53
N ASN A 151 6.49 20.48 -20.24
CA ASN A 151 6.12 20.43 -21.65
C ASN A 151 4.69 19.94 -21.92
N ILE A 152 3.81 19.98 -20.92
CA ILE A 152 2.44 19.45 -21.03
C ILE A 152 1.64 20.06 -22.20
N LYS A 153 2.00 21.27 -22.65
CA LYS A 153 1.40 21.93 -23.83
C LYS A 153 1.78 21.23 -25.15
N ASN A 154 2.97 20.58 -25.19
CA ASN A 154 3.51 19.92 -26.37
C ASN A 154 3.42 18.38 -26.25
N ASP A 155 3.39 17.88 -25.02
CA ASP A 155 3.28 16.45 -24.71
C ASP A 155 2.37 16.26 -23.51
N ILE A 156 1.16 15.80 -23.77
CA ILE A 156 0.14 15.57 -22.74
C ILE A 156 0.56 14.51 -21.70
N ASN A 157 1.52 13.66 -22.04
CA ASN A 157 2.08 12.63 -21.17
C ASN A 157 3.46 13.03 -20.58
N ALA A 158 3.87 14.31 -20.70
CA ALA A 158 5.11 14.76 -20.08
C ALA A 158 5.07 14.52 -18.56
N GLY A 159 6.15 13.93 -18.01
CA GLY A 159 6.25 13.58 -16.59
C GLY A 159 5.30 12.47 -16.16
N TRP A 160 4.85 12.51 -14.93
CA TRP A 160 3.92 11.53 -14.34
C TRP A 160 3.15 12.14 -13.17
N VAL A 161 2.16 11.40 -12.67
CA VAL A 161 1.41 11.76 -11.47
C VAL A 161 1.87 10.85 -10.32
N HIS A 162 2.49 11.44 -9.31
CA HIS A 162 2.69 10.78 -8.02
C HIS A 162 1.43 10.88 -7.17
N VAL A 163 0.95 9.77 -6.67
CA VAL A 163 -0.17 9.71 -5.73
C VAL A 163 0.15 8.81 -4.56
N SER A 164 -0.15 9.26 -3.35
CA SER A 164 0.03 8.47 -2.14
C SER A 164 -1.23 8.42 -1.28
N TYR A 165 -1.33 7.37 -0.48
CA TYR A 165 -2.44 7.15 0.44
C TYR A 165 -1.93 6.50 1.73
N VAL A 166 -2.35 7.03 2.88
CA VAL A 166 -2.03 6.46 4.21
C VAL A 166 -3.30 5.97 4.89
N SER A 167 -4.18 6.88 5.29
CA SER A 167 -5.50 6.57 5.85
C SER A 167 -6.36 7.85 5.86
N PRO A 168 -7.71 7.74 5.94
CA PRO A 168 -8.58 8.92 5.92
C PRO A 168 -8.30 9.95 7.01
N SER A 169 -7.80 9.49 8.16
CA SER A 169 -7.50 10.36 9.31
C SER A 169 -6.12 11.03 9.26
N VAL A 170 -5.24 10.58 8.36
CA VAL A 170 -3.83 11.01 8.27
C VAL A 170 -3.52 11.69 6.94
N ASN A 171 -4.29 11.41 5.90
CA ASN A 171 -4.12 11.97 4.56
C ASN A 171 -4.13 13.51 4.59
N ARG A 172 -3.05 14.12 4.10
CA ARG A 172 -2.82 15.57 4.12
C ARG A 172 -3.56 16.32 3.01
N LYS A 173 -3.99 15.63 1.96
CA LYS A 173 -4.53 16.23 0.71
C LYS A 173 -3.61 17.29 0.10
N GLN A 174 -2.31 17.03 0.20
CA GLN A 174 -1.29 17.95 -0.27
C GLN A 174 -1.10 17.83 -1.78
N CYS A 175 -1.34 18.92 -2.52
CA CYS A 175 -1.08 19.01 -3.96
C CYS A 175 0.20 19.80 -4.21
N LEU A 176 1.10 19.27 -5.05
CA LEU A 176 2.37 19.86 -5.42
C LEU A 176 2.62 19.75 -6.92
N THR A 177 3.43 20.67 -7.44
CA THR A 177 4.12 20.51 -8.72
C THR A 177 5.62 20.44 -8.46
N ILE A 178 6.30 19.43 -9.00
CA ILE A 178 7.76 19.31 -8.96
C ILE A 178 8.30 19.32 -10.39
N ASN A 179 9.28 20.16 -10.62
CA ASN A 179 9.96 20.26 -11.91
C ASN A 179 11.42 20.70 -11.72
N LYS A 180 12.15 20.96 -12.83
CA LYS A 180 13.54 21.42 -12.80
C LYS A 180 13.74 22.73 -12.05
N SER A 181 12.67 23.55 -11.95
CA SER A 181 12.71 24.86 -11.23
C SER A 181 12.47 24.70 -9.74
N GLY A 182 12.14 23.51 -9.27
CA GLY A 182 11.87 23.19 -7.86
C GLY A 182 10.45 22.75 -7.58
N THR A 183 10.01 22.90 -6.33
CA THR A 183 8.70 22.48 -5.84
C THR A 183 7.80 23.68 -5.62
N LYS A 184 6.54 23.57 -6.07
CA LYS A 184 5.48 24.58 -5.87
C LYS A 184 4.25 23.91 -5.24
N LEU A 185 3.47 24.67 -4.49
CA LEU A 185 2.15 24.26 -4.00
C LEU A 185 1.13 24.34 -5.14
N GLY A 186 0.32 23.30 -5.26
CA GLY A 186 -0.75 23.18 -6.26
C GLY A 186 -0.26 22.92 -7.69
N PHE A 187 -1.23 22.84 -8.60
CA PHE A 187 -1.10 22.72 -10.06
C PHE A 187 -2.38 23.24 -10.73
#